data_d5509996e7719205857b359077f720f6
#
_entry.id   d5509996e7719205857b359077f720f6
#
_cell.length_a   1.000
_cell.length_b   1.000
_cell.length_c   1.000
_cell.angle_alpha   90.00
_cell.angle_beta   90.00
_cell.angle_gamma   90.00
#
_symmetry.space_group_name_H-M   'P 1'
#
loop_
_entity.id
_entity.type
_entity.pdbx_description
1 polymer ?
#
loop_
_entity_poly.entity_id
_entity_poly.type
_entity_poly.pdbx_seq_one_letter_code
_entity_poly.pdbx_strand_id
1 'polypeptide(L)'
;IPILAIALHLLLSNLLYFLVERLVLDVFHISPQQFMKYSYWGEILIYAVLILVFFTLYKLLWRKEISEPRTATNFKDVLGSLVVGFGICGISGLWIMLAEQLPSLQKSVEAMNAGAENIAGGNAFGTFMIAVIAAPVVEEILFRGIVLRSMRKFAPAWASILISSVLFGVYHLNIVQAAYATLMGIAAGILY
;
A
#
# COMPACT_ATOMS: atom_id res chain seq x y z
N ILE A 1 -2.37 -16.79 8.42
CA ILE A 1 -3.09 -15.49 8.34
C ILE A 1 -2.37 -14.50 7.40
N PRO A 2 -1.03 -14.20 7.52
CA PRO A 2 -0.39 -13.17 6.71
C PRO A 2 -0.56 -13.34 5.20
N ILE A 3 -0.16 -14.49 4.66
CA ILE A 3 -0.23 -14.78 3.22
C ILE A 3 -1.68 -14.74 2.71
N LEU A 4 -2.62 -15.28 3.50
CA LEU A 4 -4.04 -15.26 3.14
C LEU A 4 -4.61 -13.83 3.09
N ALA A 5 -4.17 -12.94 3.99
CA ALA A 5 -4.61 -11.55 3.98
C ALA A 5 -4.08 -10.79 2.75
N ILE A 6 -2.81 -11.02 2.38
CA ILE A 6 -2.22 -10.46 1.15
C ILE A 6 -2.92 -11.00 -0.09
N ALA A 7 -3.14 -12.31 -0.16
CA ALA A 7 -3.85 -12.94 -1.28
C ALA A 7 -5.29 -12.42 -1.39
N LEU A 8 -6.00 -12.30 -0.27
CA LEU A 8 -7.35 -11.73 -0.22
C LEU A 8 -7.36 -10.29 -0.75
N HIS A 9 -6.37 -9.46 -0.35
CA HIS A 9 -6.27 -8.09 -0.85
C HIS A 9 -6.09 -8.08 -2.37
N LEU A 10 -5.14 -8.84 -2.90
CA LEU A 10 -4.87 -8.91 -4.34
C LEU A 10 -6.08 -9.41 -5.12
N LEU A 11 -6.76 -10.45 -4.65
CA LEU A 11 -7.95 -10.99 -5.31
C LEU A 11 -9.10 -10.00 -5.25
N LEU A 12 -9.36 -9.40 -4.09
CA LEU A 12 -10.48 -8.48 -3.90
C LEU A 12 -10.29 -7.19 -4.69
N SER A 13 -9.09 -6.61 -4.70
CA SER A 13 -8.81 -5.40 -5.48
C SER A 13 -8.99 -5.64 -6.98
N ASN A 14 -8.46 -6.74 -7.53
CA ASN A 14 -8.65 -7.08 -8.93
C ASN A 14 -10.12 -7.37 -9.29
N LEU A 15 -10.83 -8.09 -8.41
CA LEU A 15 -12.25 -8.37 -8.61
C LEU A 15 -13.09 -7.08 -8.61
N LEU A 16 -12.85 -6.19 -7.64
CA LEU A 16 -13.57 -4.92 -7.55
C LEU A 16 -13.28 -4.04 -8.77
N TYR A 17 -12.02 -3.97 -9.20
CA TYR A 17 -11.66 -3.22 -10.42
C TYR A 17 -12.40 -3.78 -11.64
N PHE A 18 -12.37 -5.09 -11.86
CA PHE A 18 -13.07 -5.74 -12.93
C PHE A 18 -14.59 -5.47 -12.90
N LEU A 19 -15.21 -5.55 -11.70
CA LEU A 19 -16.65 -5.30 -11.55
C LEU A 19 -17.01 -3.85 -11.84
N VAL A 20 -16.22 -2.88 -11.35
CA VAL A 20 -16.44 -1.45 -11.61
C VAL A 20 -16.26 -1.15 -13.09
N GLU A 21 -15.21 -1.65 -13.73
CA GLU A 21 -14.97 -1.48 -15.15
C GLU A 21 -16.14 -2.04 -15.98
N ARG A 22 -16.58 -3.27 -15.71
CA ARG A 22 -17.72 -3.89 -16.42
C ARG A 22 -19.03 -3.16 -16.20
N LEU A 23 -19.29 -2.74 -14.97
CA LEU A 23 -20.49 -1.94 -14.67
C LEU A 23 -20.51 -0.65 -15.49
N VAL A 24 -19.39 0.04 -15.56
CA VAL A 24 -19.30 1.33 -16.25
C VAL A 24 -19.37 1.17 -17.76
N LEU A 25 -18.64 0.22 -18.33
CA LEU A 25 -18.60 0.03 -19.79
C LEU A 25 -19.86 -0.65 -20.33
N ASP A 26 -20.31 -1.72 -19.68
CA ASP A 26 -21.37 -2.59 -20.24
C ASP A 26 -22.77 -2.11 -19.82
N VAL A 27 -22.95 -1.56 -18.61
CA VAL A 27 -24.27 -1.13 -18.10
C VAL A 27 -24.54 0.34 -18.40
N PHE A 28 -23.56 1.22 -18.14
CA PHE A 28 -23.72 2.65 -18.40
C PHE A 28 -23.30 3.07 -19.82
N HIS A 29 -22.77 2.14 -20.61
CA HIS A 29 -22.33 2.35 -22.00
C HIS A 29 -21.38 3.55 -22.18
N ILE A 30 -20.53 3.78 -21.16
CA ILE A 30 -19.50 4.83 -21.19
C ILE A 30 -18.34 4.33 -22.06
N SER A 31 -17.82 5.20 -22.94
CA SER A 31 -16.69 4.82 -23.79
C SER A 31 -15.42 4.56 -22.97
N PRO A 32 -14.50 3.69 -23.43
CA PRO A 32 -13.23 3.45 -22.74
C PRO A 32 -12.42 4.72 -22.45
N GLN A 33 -12.44 5.69 -23.35
CA GLN A 33 -11.74 6.97 -23.17
C GLN A 33 -12.37 7.83 -22.06
N GLN A 34 -13.71 7.84 -21.96
CA GLN A 34 -14.40 8.52 -20.86
C GLN A 34 -14.19 7.78 -19.54
N PHE A 35 -14.21 6.43 -19.57
CA PHE A 35 -13.87 5.64 -18.38
C PHE A 35 -12.49 6.00 -17.84
N MET A 36 -11.45 5.99 -18.69
CA MET A 36 -10.10 6.38 -18.28
C MET A 36 -10.04 7.75 -17.64
N LYS A 37 -10.75 8.74 -18.19
CA LYS A 37 -10.79 10.11 -17.66
C LYS A 37 -11.38 10.21 -16.26
N TYR A 38 -12.32 9.34 -15.89
CA TYR A 38 -13.05 9.39 -14.62
C TYR A 38 -12.79 8.15 -13.74
N SER A 39 -11.85 7.28 -14.13
CA SER A 39 -11.52 6.03 -13.41
C SER A 39 -11.17 6.25 -11.94
N TYR A 40 -10.57 7.41 -11.60
CA TYR A 40 -10.19 7.74 -10.23
C TYR A 40 -11.36 7.71 -9.23
N TRP A 41 -12.58 8.00 -9.64
CA TRP A 41 -13.74 7.85 -8.77
C TRP A 41 -14.02 6.38 -8.43
N GLY A 42 -13.91 5.50 -9.44
CA GLY A 42 -14.00 4.06 -9.26
C GLY A 42 -12.91 3.52 -8.35
N GLU A 43 -11.67 3.98 -8.56
CA GLU A 43 -10.52 3.60 -7.74
C GLU A 43 -10.68 4.07 -6.29
N ILE A 44 -11.11 5.31 -6.04
CA ILE A 44 -11.40 5.82 -4.69
C ILE A 44 -12.48 4.94 -4.01
N LEU A 45 -13.53 4.56 -4.73
CA LEU A 45 -14.57 3.68 -4.20
C LEU A 45 -14.01 2.30 -3.85
N ILE A 46 -13.18 1.72 -4.72
CA ILE A 46 -12.51 0.43 -4.47
C ILE A 46 -11.67 0.51 -3.20
N TYR A 47 -10.84 1.54 -3.05
CA TYR A 47 -10.04 1.72 -1.84
C TYR A 47 -10.89 1.94 -0.58
N ALA A 48 -12.01 2.65 -0.67
CA ALA A 48 -12.93 2.81 0.45
C ALA A 48 -13.51 1.45 0.89
N VAL A 49 -13.88 0.59 -0.06
CA VAL A 49 -14.33 -0.78 0.22
C VAL A 49 -13.21 -1.62 0.85
N LEU A 50 -11.99 -1.55 0.30
CA LEU A 50 -10.83 -2.26 0.84
C LEU A 50 -10.50 -1.80 2.28
N ILE A 51 -10.51 -0.50 2.54
CA ILE A 51 -10.33 0.04 3.91
C ILE A 51 -11.38 -0.54 4.85
N LEU A 52 -12.65 -0.52 4.47
CA LEU A 52 -13.74 -1.04 5.29
C LEU A 52 -13.57 -2.54 5.58
N VAL A 53 -13.27 -3.34 4.56
CA VAL A 53 -13.09 -4.79 4.69
C VAL A 53 -11.89 -5.10 5.59
N PHE A 54 -10.72 -4.53 5.30
CA PHE A 54 -9.51 -4.83 6.05
C PHE A 54 -9.52 -4.24 7.46
N PHE A 55 -10.14 -3.09 7.67
CA PHE A 55 -10.35 -2.53 9.02
C PHE A 55 -11.32 -3.40 9.85
N THR A 56 -12.37 -3.91 9.23
CA THR A 56 -13.29 -4.86 9.88
C THR A 56 -12.57 -6.15 10.23
N LEU A 57 -11.80 -6.71 9.28
CA LEU A 57 -10.98 -7.90 9.52
C LEU A 57 -9.96 -7.67 10.66
N TYR A 58 -9.27 -6.53 10.65
CA TYR A 58 -8.36 -6.12 11.72
C TYR A 58 -9.08 -6.11 13.09
N LYS A 59 -10.25 -5.48 13.18
CA LYS A 59 -11.05 -5.44 14.42
C LYS A 59 -11.50 -6.83 14.88
N LEU A 60 -11.90 -7.70 13.96
CA LEU A 60 -12.32 -9.06 14.30
C LEU A 60 -11.16 -9.92 14.80
N LEU A 61 -10.00 -9.85 14.13
CA LEU A 61 -8.81 -10.61 14.50
C LEU A 61 -8.23 -10.19 15.87
N TRP A 62 -8.30 -8.90 16.19
CA TRP A 62 -7.62 -8.32 17.37
C TRP A 62 -8.58 -7.71 18.40
N ARG A 63 -9.82 -8.16 18.41
CA ARG A 63 -10.90 -7.60 19.27
C ARG A 63 -10.51 -7.50 20.75
N LYS A 64 -9.82 -8.49 21.29
CA LYS A 64 -9.39 -8.52 22.71
C LYS A 64 -8.25 -7.55 22.99
N GLU A 65 -7.32 -7.41 22.05
CA GLU A 65 -6.09 -6.61 22.20
C GLU A 65 -6.33 -5.11 21.93
N ILE A 66 -7.40 -4.75 21.20
CA ILE A 66 -7.76 -3.35 20.91
C ILE A 66 -8.43 -2.68 22.12
N SER A 67 -9.00 -3.45 23.04
CA SER A 67 -9.66 -2.93 24.26
C SER A 67 -8.67 -2.49 25.35
N GLU A 68 -7.38 -2.74 25.19
CA GLU A 68 -6.37 -2.26 26.15
C GLU A 68 -6.01 -0.79 25.90
N PRO A 69 -5.86 0.02 26.96
CA PRO A 69 -5.47 1.42 26.81
C PRO A 69 -4.08 1.53 26.18
N ARG A 70 -3.97 2.30 25.11
CA ARG A 70 -2.69 2.61 24.46
C ARG A 70 -2.07 3.83 25.10
N THR A 71 -0.74 3.88 25.16
CA THR A 71 -0.01 5.11 25.50
C THR A 71 -0.37 6.21 24.49
N ALA A 72 -0.68 7.40 24.98
CA ALA A 72 -0.97 8.54 24.11
C ALA A 72 0.27 8.90 23.29
N THR A 73 0.10 9.04 21.98
CA THR A 73 1.14 9.54 21.08
C THR A 73 1.45 10.99 21.44
N ASN A 74 2.72 11.31 21.68
CA ASN A 74 3.15 12.67 21.97
C ASN A 74 3.69 13.38 20.73
N PHE A 75 3.89 14.70 20.81
CA PHE A 75 4.39 15.50 19.69
C PHE A 75 5.78 15.04 19.19
N LYS A 76 6.63 14.57 20.09
CA LYS A 76 7.98 14.08 19.71
C LYS A 76 7.90 12.81 18.87
N ASP A 77 6.94 11.93 19.16
CA ASP A 77 6.72 10.70 18.37
C ASP A 77 6.26 11.05 16.95
N VAL A 78 5.36 12.02 16.84
CA VAL A 78 4.90 12.51 15.51
C VAL A 78 6.06 13.14 14.75
N LEU A 79 6.84 14.03 15.39
CA LEU A 79 7.98 14.67 14.74
C LEU A 79 9.06 13.65 14.34
N GLY A 80 9.35 12.70 15.22
CA GLY A 80 10.28 11.59 14.91
C GLY A 80 9.83 10.77 13.72
N SER A 81 8.54 10.43 13.65
CA SER A 81 7.96 9.69 12.51
C SER A 81 8.06 10.48 11.21
N LEU A 82 7.83 11.79 11.24
CA LEU A 82 8.00 12.66 10.07
C LEU A 82 9.46 12.71 9.60
N VAL A 83 10.40 12.87 10.50
CA VAL A 83 11.85 12.89 10.17
C VAL A 83 12.27 11.56 9.54
N VAL A 84 11.86 10.43 10.13
CA VAL A 84 12.13 9.11 9.55
C VAL A 84 11.48 8.96 8.19
N GLY A 85 10.23 9.38 8.04
CA GLY A 85 9.51 9.33 6.77
C GLY A 85 10.21 10.12 5.67
N PHE A 86 10.60 11.37 5.94
CA PHE A 86 11.36 12.18 4.97
C PHE A 86 12.73 11.59 4.64
N GLY A 87 13.43 11.05 5.64
CA GLY A 87 14.72 10.39 5.43
C GLY A 87 14.60 9.17 4.51
N ILE A 88 13.61 8.31 4.74
CA ILE A 88 13.34 7.14 3.88
C ILE A 88 12.89 7.55 2.48
N CYS A 89 12.05 8.58 2.34
CA CYS A 89 11.69 9.12 1.01
C CYS A 89 12.93 9.60 0.25
N GLY A 90 13.87 10.29 0.91
CA GLY A 90 15.13 10.69 0.31
C GLY A 90 15.98 9.52 -0.15
N ILE A 91 16.14 8.49 0.69
CA ILE A 91 16.88 7.26 0.35
C ILE A 91 16.21 6.53 -0.82
N SER A 92 14.87 6.44 -0.81
CA SER A 92 14.09 5.84 -1.89
C SER A 92 14.28 6.57 -3.21
N GLY A 93 14.28 7.93 -3.18
CA GLY A 93 14.56 8.74 -4.35
C GLY A 93 15.97 8.51 -4.91
N LEU A 94 16.99 8.46 -4.05
CA LEU A 94 18.36 8.13 -4.45
C LEU A 94 18.45 6.72 -5.07
N TRP A 95 17.74 5.75 -4.52
CA TRP A 95 17.67 4.42 -5.09
C TRP A 95 17.04 4.42 -6.48
N ILE A 96 15.93 5.13 -6.69
CA ILE A 96 15.28 5.24 -8.00
C ILE A 96 16.23 5.88 -9.02
N MET A 97 16.88 7.00 -8.67
CA MET A 97 17.88 7.66 -9.52
C MET A 97 19.04 6.71 -9.89
N LEU A 98 19.50 5.89 -8.96
CA LEU A 98 20.53 4.88 -9.24
C LEU A 98 19.98 3.77 -10.15
N ALA A 99 18.77 3.30 -9.90
CA ALA A 99 18.14 2.26 -10.71
C ALA A 99 17.95 2.70 -12.17
N GLU A 100 17.66 3.96 -12.43
CA GLU A 100 17.57 4.57 -13.76
C GLU A 100 18.90 4.51 -14.54
N GLN A 101 20.05 4.44 -13.85
CA GLN A 101 21.36 4.34 -14.48
C GLN A 101 21.76 2.88 -14.78
N LEU A 102 21.02 1.90 -14.28
CA LEU A 102 21.35 0.50 -14.41
C LEU A 102 20.59 -0.16 -15.58
N PRO A 103 21.26 -0.58 -16.68
CA PRO A 103 20.58 -1.19 -17.83
C PRO A 103 19.73 -2.41 -17.47
N SER A 104 20.16 -3.17 -16.45
CA SER A 104 19.45 -4.36 -15.97
C SER A 104 18.10 -4.04 -15.29
N LEU A 105 17.89 -2.82 -14.81
CA LEU A 105 16.68 -2.38 -14.12
C LEU A 105 15.76 -1.52 -14.96
N GLN A 106 16.16 -1.12 -16.17
CA GLN A 106 15.40 -0.20 -17.03
C GLN A 106 13.96 -0.65 -17.27
N LYS A 107 13.73 -1.91 -17.60
CA LYS A 107 12.37 -2.45 -17.77
C LYS A 107 11.51 -2.30 -16.52
N SER A 108 12.10 -2.45 -15.33
CA SER A 108 11.38 -2.28 -14.08
C SER A 108 11.08 -0.81 -13.78
N VAL A 109 12.00 0.10 -14.11
CA VAL A 109 11.80 1.55 -14.00
C VAL A 109 10.69 2.00 -14.95
N GLU A 110 10.72 1.57 -16.22
CA GLU A 110 9.69 1.88 -17.21
C GLU A 110 8.30 1.38 -16.75
N ALA A 111 8.22 0.14 -16.26
CA ALA A 111 6.96 -0.43 -15.75
C ALA A 111 6.45 0.33 -14.51
N MET A 112 7.34 0.76 -13.61
CA MET A 112 7.02 1.57 -12.44
C MET A 112 6.47 2.95 -12.85
N ASN A 113 7.14 3.63 -13.78
CA ASN A 113 6.73 4.95 -14.26
C ASN A 113 5.38 4.87 -14.99
N ALA A 114 5.20 3.90 -15.88
CA ALA A 114 3.92 3.67 -16.55
C ALA A 114 2.79 3.39 -15.56
N GLY A 115 3.05 2.62 -14.50
CA GLY A 115 2.11 2.40 -13.40
C GLY A 115 1.74 3.70 -12.70
N ALA A 116 2.71 4.54 -12.39
CA ALA A 116 2.49 5.82 -11.72
C ALA A 116 1.68 6.80 -12.59
N GLU A 117 1.96 6.86 -13.89
CA GLU A 117 1.21 7.70 -14.85
C GLU A 117 -0.25 7.25 -15.01
N ASN A 118 -0.50 5.95 -14.90
CA ASN A 118 -1.85 5.39 -15.02
C ASN A 118 -2.69 5.53 -13.75
N ILE A 119 -2.09 5.86 -12.61
CA ILE A 119 -2.87 6.08 -11.38
C ILE A 119 -3.88 7.20 -11.63
N ALA A 120 -5.14 6.90 -11.32
CA ALA A 120 -6.25 7.84 -11.46
C ALA A 120 -6.41 8.46 -12.87
N GLY A 121 -5.99 7.75 -13.93
CA GLY A 121 -6.04 8.26 -15.30
C GLY A 121 -5.28 9.57 -15.50
N GLY A 122 -4.21 9.82 -14.72
CA GLY A 122 -3.41 11.04 -14.74
C GLY A 122 -4.09 12.26 -14.09
N ASN A 123 -5.20 12.07 -13.38
CA ASN A 123 -5.85 13.16 -12.66
C ASN A 123 -5.12 13.46 -11.35
N ALA A 124 -4.58 14.68 -11.20
CA ALA A 124 -3.77 15.08 -10.04
C ALA A 124 -4.49 14.91 -8.69
N PHE A 125 -5.77 15.27 -8.60
CA PHE A 125 -6.57 15.07 -7.39
C PHE A 125 -6.76 13.58 -7.09
N GLY A 126 -7.13 12.79 -8.10
CA GLY A 126 -7.29 11.35 -7.97
C GLY A 126 -5.97 10.67 -7.56
N THR A 127 -4.86 11.03 -8.21
CA THR A 127 -3.52 10.53 -7.87
C THR A 127 -3.17 10.84 -6.42
N PHE A 128 -3.41 12.06 -5.95
CA PHE A 128 -3.19 12.42 -4.54
C PHE A 128 -4.07 11.58 -3.59
N MET A 129 -5.36 11.49 -3.87
CA MET A 129 -6.29 10.73 -3.02
C MET A 129 -5.96 9.24 -2.96
N ILE A 130 -5.53 8.67 -4.07
CA ILE A 130 -5.23 7.24 -4.16
C ILE A 130 -3.82 6.95 -3.63
N ALA A 131 -2.79 7.56 -4.21
CA ALA A 131 -1.41 7.20 -3.92
C ALA A 131 -0.88 7.75 -2.59
N VAL A 132 -1.41 8.90 -2.11
CA VAL A 132 -0.91 9.53 -0.87
C VAL A 132 -1.81 9.21 0.33
N ILE A 133 -3.09 8.95 0.12
CA ILE A 133 -4.02 8.72 1.24
C ILE A 133 -4.53 7.29 1.26
N ALA A 134 -5.26 6.86 0.24
CA ALA A 134 -6.06 5.64 0.32
C ALA A 134 -5.22 4.36 0.29
N ALA A 135 -4.27 4.25 -0.65
CA ALA A 135 -3.38 3.10 -0.73
C ALA A 135 -2.52 2.94 0.53
N PRO A 136 -1.82 3.99 1.04
CA PRO A 136 -1.07 3.87 2.29
C PRO A 136 -1.92 3.44 3.49
N VAL A 137 -3.17 3.91 3.60
CA VAL A 137 -4.08 3.50 4.69
C VAL A 137 -4.40 2.02 4.61
N VAL A 138 -4.74 1.49 3.43
CA VAL A 138 -4.98 0.05 3.24
C VAL A 138 -3.73 -0.76 3.55
N GLU A 139 -2.58 -0.32 3.05
CA GLU A 139 -1.30 -0.98 3.25
C GLU A 139 -0.89 -1.03 4.72
N GLU A 140 -1.08 0.06 5.47
CA GLU A 140 -0.82 0.07 6.92
C GLU A 140 -1.74 -0.88 7.68
N ILE A 141 -3.03 -0.91 7.36
CA ILE A 141 -3.96 -1.87 7.98
C ILE A 141 -3.54 -3.30 7.66
N LEU A 142 -3.20 -3.58 6.39
CA LEU A 142 -2.81 -4.91 5.94
C LEU A 142 -1.46 -5.34 6.54
N PHE A 143 -0.40 -4.54 6.33
CA PHE A 143 0.96 -4.97 6.67
C PHE A 143 1.30 -4.76 8.14
N ARG A 144 0.93 -3.65 8.79
CA ARG A 144 1.20 -3.42 10.23
C ARG A 144 0.07 -3.98 11.09
N GLY A 145 -1.17 -3.70 10.71
CA GLY A 145 -2.33 -4.19 11.46
C GLY A 145 -2.49 -5.70 11.45
N ILE A 146 -2.31 -6.37 10.31
CA ILE A 146 -2.60 -7.80 10.17
C ILE A 146 -1.33 -8.63 10.04
N VAL A 147 -0.46 -8.36 9.05
CA VAL A 147 0.70 -9.20 8.74
C VAL A 147 1.71 -9.16 9.89
N LEU A 148 2.26 -8.00 10.21
CA LEU A 148 3.27 -7.81 11.25
C LEU A 148 2.76 -8.32 12.62
N ARG A 149 1.55 -7.93 12.99
CA ARG A 149 0.95 -8.34 14.25
C ARG A 149 0.72 -9.84 14.35
N SER A 150 0.34 -10.49 13.25
CA SER A 150 0.25 -11.95 13.19
C SER A 150 1.61 -12.62 13.34
N MET A 151 2.66 -12.06 12.71
CA MET A 151 4.02 -12.62 12.80
C MET A 151 4.59 -12.51 14.22
N ARG A 152 4.31 -11.42 14.93
CA ARG A 152 4.75 -11.22 16.31
C ARG A 152 4.23 -12.25 17.32
N LYS A 153 3.23 -13.07 16.95
CA LYS A 153 2.78 -14.21 17.76
C LYS A 153 3.71 -15.43 17.69
N PHE A 154 4.56 -15.50 16.65
CA PHE A 154 5.38 -16.68 16.38
C PHE A 154 6.88 -16.37 16.28
N ALA A 155 7.25 -15.09 16.15
CA ALA A 155 8.62 -14.65 15.94
C ALA A 155 8.95 -13.40 16.77
N PRO A 156 10.23 -13.17 17.12
CA PRO A 156 10.66 -11.96 17.80
C PRO A 156 10.39 -10.72 16.95
N ALA A 157 10.31 -9.56 17.60
CA ALA A 157 9.91 -8.30 16.94
C ALA A 157 10.74 -7.99 15.69
N TRP A 158 12.07 -8.08 15.77
CA TRP A 158 12.97 -7.79 14.65
C TRP A 158 12.72 -8.69 13.42
N ALA A 159 12.52 -10.00 13.65
CA ALA A 159 12.25 -10.94 12.56
C ALA A 159 10.87 -10.70 11.95
N SER A 160 9.88 -10.39 12.78
CA SER A 160 8.53 -10.05 12.31
C SER A 160 8.53 -8.79 11.46
N ILE A 161 9.29 -7.75 11.87
CA ILE A 161 9.45 -6.51 11.09
C ILE A 161 10.11 -6.83 9.75
N LEU A 162 11.23 -7.56 9.75
CA LEU A 162 11.96 -7.89 8.53
C LEU A 162 11.09 -8.69 7.55
N ILE A 163 10.45 -9.76 8.01
CA ILE A 163 9.60 -10.61 7.16
C ILE A 163 8.41 -9.82 6.61
N SER A 164 7.72 -9.04 7.47
CA SER A 164 6.60 -8.20 7.03
C SER A 164 7.03 -7.16 5.99
N SER A 165 8.22 -6.59 6.15
CA SER A 165 8.77 -5.58 5.22
C SER A 165 9.17 -6.18 3.88
N VAL A 166 9.78 -7.36 3.88
CA VAL A 166 10.09 -8.09 2.64
C VAL A 166 8.80 -8.49 1.91
N LEU A 167 7.78 -8.97 2.63
CA LEU A 167 6.48 -9.27 2.04
C LEU A 167 5.82 -8.00 1.46
N PHE A 168 5.97 -6.85 2.12
CA PHE A 168 5.51 -5.56 1.61
C PHE A 168 6.23 -5.16 0.33
N GLY A 169 7.55 -5.33 0.28
CA GLY A 169 8.32 -5.10 -0.95
C GLY A 169 7.88 -6.01 -2.10
N VAL A 170 7.82 -7.33 -1.85
CA VAL A 170 7.44 -8.33 -2.86
C VAL A 170 6.01 -8.12 -3.36
N TYR A 171 5.12 -7.65 -2.51
CA TYR A 171 3.73 -7.32 -2.85
C TYR A 171 3.60 -6.35 -4.04
N HIS A 172 4.58 -5.47 -4.26
CA HIS A 172 4.58 -4.51 -5.37
C HIS A 172 4.91 -5.13 -6.74
N LEU A 173 5.39 -6.38 -6.79
CA LEU A 173 5.69 -7.13 -8.02
C LEU A 173 6.64 -6.42 -9.00
N ASN A 174 7.40 -5.45 -8.53
CA ASN A 174 8.39 -4.70 -9.28
C ASN A 174 9.67 -4.61 -8.45
N ILE A 175 10.82 -5.02 -9.00
CA ILE A 175 12.07 -5.14 -8.23
C ILE A 175 12.58 -3.79 -7.71
N VAL A 176 12.38 -2.71 -8.47
CA VAL A 176 12.77 -1.35 -8.06
C VAL A 176 11.89 -0.88 -6.91
N GLN A 177 10.57 -1.08 -7.03
CA GLN A 177 9.62 -0.79 -5.96
C GLN A 177 9.85 -1.68 -4.73
N ALA A 178 10.10 -2.98 -4.93
CA ALA A 178 10.33 -3.92 -3.84
C ALA A 178 11.47 -3.49 -2.93
N ALA A 179 12.56 -2.96 -3.50
CA ALA A 179 13.71 -2.51 -2.72
C ALA A 179 13.34 -1.33 -1.78
N TYR A 180 12.80 -0.24 -2.33
CA TYR A 180 12.45 0.90 -1.48
C TYR A 180 11.25 0.66 -0.58
N ALA A 181 10.25 -0.10 -1.03
CA ALA A 181 9.11 -0.48 -0.21
C ALA A 181 9.53 -1.35 0.98
N THR A 182 10.49 -2.26 0.80
CA THR A 182 11.08 -3.02 1.92
C THR A 182 11.70 -2.08 2.95
N LEU A 183 12.49 -1.09 2.53
CA LEU A 183 13.09 -0.09 3.43
C LEU A 183 12.02 0.73 4.16
N MET A 184 11.01 1.22 3.44
CA MET A 184 9.84 1.89 4.03
C MET A 184 9.11 0.98 5.03
N GLY A 185 9.00 -0.30 4.68
CA GLY A 185 8.42 -1.33 5.53
C GLY A 185 9.14 -1.51 6.85
N ILE A 186 10.48 -1.55 6.84
CA ILE A 186 11.31 -1.66 8.04
C ILE A 186 11.12 -0.42 8.91
N ALA A 187 11.21 0.78 8.33
CA ALA A 187 11.06 2.03 9.07
C ALA A 187 9.67 2.12 9.75
N ALA A 188 8.61 1.87 9.02
CA ALA A 188 7.26 1.87 9.56
C ALA A 188 7.05 0.76 10.61
N GLY A 189 7.66 -0.42 10.42
CA GLY A 189 7.59 -1.51 11.39
C GLY A 189 8.32 -1.23 12.70
N ILE A 190 9.39 -0.41 12.67
CA ILE A 190 10.11 0.05 13.88
C ILE A 190 9.27 1.09 14.64
N LEU A 191 8.55 1.96 13.91
CA LEU A 191 7.70 3.00 14.49
C LEU A 191 6.37 2.44 15.06
N TYR A 192 5.96 1.27 14.60
CA TYR A 192 4.73 0.60 15.04
C TYR A 192 4.89 -0.12 16.36
#